data_4ede1a5de38fb3d039101545fd27e120
#
_entry.id   4ede1a5de38fb3d039101545fd27e120
#
_cell.length_a   1.000
_cell.length_b   1.000
_cell.length_c   1.000
_cell.angle_alpha   90.00
_cell.angle_beta   90.00
_cell.angle_gamma   90.00
#
_symmetry.space_group_name_H-M   'P 1'
#
loop_
_entity.id
_entity.type
_entity.pdbx_description
1 polymer ?
#
loop_
_entity_poly.entity_id
_entity_poly.type
_entity_poly.pdbx_seq_one_letter_code
_entity_poly.pdbx_strand_id
1 'polypeptide(L)'
;MTTDSTATVFSTEQVRRARYAVASVFAVHGAVTGSFATRVPWIQDHAGVSAGQLGIALAFPAIGASLAMPLAGAVSHRFGARTALRGLLMVWTLALILPALAPNLLTLCGALFVYGASAGMSDVAMNALGVEVENRLNKSIMSGLHGMWSVGALVGSAAGTVAAHLGADARLHHTIAALVLTALGLIACQRVLDLRSEPDSEAPPRFALPPKSALIIGAVGFCAVFAEGASLDWSAVYLRDVLGSSAGLAAASTTAFALTMAVARIAGDRVVDRFGAVRTVRTGGVLATVGGVLVVTAPNAVLAMCGFGLMGLGIAVVVPLAFAAAGRSGPNPSQAIAGVATITYTSGLIAPSAIGSLAEATSLIVSFSLVSVLAFGLVLGAGVLRAGDRKAVSSPDAGAASPAPAEPRP
;
A
#
# COMPACT_ATOMS: atom_id res chain seq x y z
N MET A 1 13.83 -12.15 -44.04
CA MET A 1 14.23 -10.92 -43.36
C MET A 1 14.09 -11.21 -41.87
N THR A 2 15.18 -11.60 -41.24
CA THR A 2 15.24 -11.90 -39.78
C THR A 2 15.26 -10.57 -39.06
N THR A 3 14.16 -10.24 -38.40
CA THR A 3 14.09 -9.10 -37.46
C THR A 3 14.90 -9.47 -36.25
N ASP A 4 16.11 -8.90 -36.21
CA ASP A 4 17.02 -8.97 -35.09
C ASP A 4 16.37 -8.21 -33.92
N SER A 5 15.68 -8.93 -33.03
CA SER A 5 15.15 -8.41 -31.78
C SER A 5 16.34 -8.13 -30.86
N THR A 6 16.87 -6.92 -30.93
CA THR A 6 17.90 -6.43 -29.99
C THR A 6 17.27 -6.23 -28.61
N ALA A 7 16.94 -7.33 -27.94
CA ALA A 7 16.62 -7.30 -26.53
C ALA A 7 17.82 -6.66 -25.79
N THR A 8 17.60 -5.51 -25.15
CA THR A 8 18.66 -4.78 -24.42
C THR A 8 19.22 -5.69 -23.33
N VAL A 9 20.43 -6.22 -23.56
CA VAL A 9 21.12 -7.08 -22.60
C VAL A 9 21.75 -6.20 -21.52
N PHE A 10 21.25 -6.29 -20.30
CA PHE A 10 21.82 -5.60 -19.15
C PHE A 10 22.82 -6.51 -18.42
N SER A 11 23.93 -5.94 -17.95
CA SER A 11 24.89 -6.68 -17.12
C SER A 11 24.28 -6.97 -15.73
N THR A 12 24.76 -8.03 -15.06
CA THR A 12 24.36 -8.39 -13.68
C THR A 12 24.56 -7.21 -12.74
N GLU A 13 25.61 -6.43 -12.91
CA GLU A 13 25.90 -5.25 -12.10
C GLU A 13 24.88 -4.13 -12.35
N GLN A 14 24.45 -3.90 -13.59
CA GLN A 14 23.39 -2.93 -13.91
C GLN A 14 22.06 -3.32 -13.25
N VAL A 15 21.70 -4.61 -13.30
CA VAL A 15 20.47 -5.12 -12.67
C VAL A 15 20.56 -4.99 -11.14
N ARG A 16 21.71 -5.28 -10.54
CA ARG A 16 21.95 -5.09 -9.09
C ARG A 16 21.81 -3.63 -8.68
N ARG A 17 22.40 -2.69 -9.43
CA ARG A 17 22.24 -1.24 -9.18
C ARG A 17 20.82 -0.77 -9.34
N ALA A 18 20.09 -1.30 -10.35
CA ALA A 18 18.70 -0.98 -10.57
C ALA A 18 17.81 -1.44 -9.41
N ARG A 19 18.10 -2.58 -8.76
CA ARG A 19 17.40 -3.02 -7.54
C ARG A 19 17.44 -1.97 -6.44
N TYR A 20 18.63 -1.42 -6.13
CA TYR A 20 18.77 -0.38 -5.11
C TYR A 20 18.12 0.92 -5.53
N ALA A 21 18.17 1.26 -6.81
CA ALA A 21 17.51 2.44 -7.35
C ALA A 21 15.99 2.35 -7.20
N VAL A 22 15.38 1.23 -7.58
CA VAL A 22 13.94 1.00 -7.42
C VAL A 22 13.56 0.97 -5.93
N ALA A 23 14.36 0.35 -5.06
CA ALA A 23 14.13 0.38 -3.61
C ALA A 23 14.14 1.82 -3.05
N SER A 24 15.05 2.68 -3.54
CA SER A 24 15.07 4.11 -3.18
C SER A 24 13.82 4.85 -3.69
N VAL A 25 13.32 4.51 -4.88
CA VAL A 25 12.06 5.08 -5.41
C VAL A 25 10.88 4.70 -4.51
N PHE A 26 10.78 3.44 -4.07
CA PHE A 26 9.77 3.01 -3.12
C PHE A 26 9.87 3.77 -1.79
N ALA A 27 11.09 4.00 -1.28
CA ALA A 27 11.29 4.78 -0.06
C ALA A 27 10.86 6.25 -0.24
N VAL A 28 11.22 6.88 -1.35
CA VAL A 28 10.77 8.24 -1.67
C VAL A 28 9.25 8.32 -1.74
N HIS A 29 8.61 7.35 -2.41
CA HIS A 29 7.16 7.31 -2.54
C HIS A 29 6.48 7.19 -1.16
N GLY A 30 6.97 6.31 -0.30
CA GLY A 30 6.47 6.18 1.07
C GLY A 30 6.69 7.45 1.91
N ALA A 31 7.84 8.12 1.75
CA ALA A 31 8.15 9.34 2.50
C ALA A 31 7.19 10.51 2.18
N VAL A 32 6.72 10.61 0.94
CA VAL A 32 5.67 11.58 0.57
C VAL A 32 4.39 11.30 1.36
N THR A 33 3.95 10.03 1.39
CA THR A 33 2.74 9.62 2.13
C THR A 33 2.86 9.89 3.63
N GLY A 34 3.99 9.54 4.24
CA GLY A 34 4.22 9.78 5.67
C GLY A 34 4.27 11.27 6.04
N SER A 35 4.91 12.09 5.18
CA SER A 35 4.94 13.55 5.36
C SER A 35 3.55 14.17 5.30
N PHE A 36 2.71 13.75 4.35
CA PHE A 36 1.33 14.22 4.23
C PHE A 36 0.51 13.85 5.47
N ALA A 37 0.49 12.58 5.86
CA ALA A 37 -0.38 12.05 6.90
C ALA A 37 -0.22 12.77 8.26
N THR A 38 1.00 13.16 8.63
CA THR A 38 1.29 13.89 9.87
C THR A 38 0.76 15.32 9.90
N ARG A 39 0.44 15.90 8.74
CA ARG A 39 0.00 17.31 8.61
C ARG A 39 -1.48 17.44 8.30
N VAL A 40 -2.22 16.34 8.22
CA VAL A 40 -3.69 16.34 7.99
C VAL A 40 -4.44 17.25 8.98
N PRO A 41 -4.15 17.26 10.31
CA PRO A 41 -4.81 18.18 11.24
C PRO A 41 -4.58 19.65 10.89
N TRP A 42 -3.36 20.03 10.52
CA TRP A 42 -3.02 21.38 10.11
C TRP A 42 -3.75 21.79 8.81
N ILE A 43 -3.80 20.87 7.83
CA ILE A 43 -4.51 21.08 6.55
C ILE A 43 -6.00 21.27 6.82
N GLN A 44 -6.59 20.47 7.71
CA GLN A 44 -7.99 20.59 8.11
C GLN A 44 -8.30 21.98 8.67
N ASP A 45 -7.49 22.45 9.62
CA ASP A 45 -7.66 23.77 10.25
C ASP A 45 -7.47 24.90 9.24
N HIS A 46 -6.43 24.80 8.40
CA HIS A 46 -6.12 25.82 7.39
C HIS A 46 -7.21 25.94 6.31
N ALA A 47 -7.78 24.83 5.88
CA ALA A 47 -8.88 24.80 4.92
C ALA A 47 -10.24 25.12 5.56
N GLY A 48 -10.34 25.18 6.89
CA GLY A 48 -11.57 25.47 7.63
C GLY A 48 -12.66 24.41 7.40
N VAL A 49 -12.28 23.12 7.31
CA VAL A 49 -13.22 22.04 6.98
C VAL A 49 -13.57 21.19 8.19
N SER A 50 -14.85 20.77 8.28
CA SER A 50 -15.33 19.86 9.30
C SER A 50 -14.74 18.46 9.14
N ALA A 51 -14.93 17.56 10.13
CA ALA A 51 -14.48 16.17 10.03
C ALA A 51 -15.14 15.43 8.86
N GLY A 52 -16.44 15.64 8.62
CA GLY A 52 -17.14 15.06 7.49
C GLY A 52 -16.61 15.56 6.14
N GLN A 53 -16.38 16.87 6.03
CA GLN A 53 -15.78 17.50 4.84
C GLN A 53 -14.35 17.00 4.60
N LEU A 54 -13.55 16.85 5.65
CA LEU A 54 -12.21 16.26 5.56
C LEU A 54 -12.29 14.82 5.05
N GLY A 55 -13.22 14.01 5.57
CA GLY A 55 -13.45 12.65 5.09
C GLY A 55 -13.78 12.57 3.61
N ILE A 56 -14.62 13.50 3.12
CA ILE A 56 -14.91 13.64 1.68
C ILE A 56 -13.61 13.97 0.91
N ALA A 57 -12.87 14.97 1.37
CA ALA A 57 -11.63 15.39 0.71
C ALA A 57 -10.59 14.25 0.66
N LEU A 58 -10.43 13.48 1.74
CA LEU A 58 -9.50 12.34 1.84
C LEU A 58 -9.90 11.12 0.99
N ALA A 59 -11.11 11.08 0.41
CA ALA A 59 -11.46 10.08 -0.61
C ALA A 59 -10.92 10.44 -2.01
N PHE A 60 -10.64 11.71 -2.27
CA PHE A 60 -10.19 12.17 -3.60
C PHE A 60 -8.84 11.61 -4.06
N PRO A 61 -7.85 11.32 -3.19
CA PRO A 61 -6.65 10.61 -3.61
C PRO A 61 -6.96 9.24 -4.24
N ALA A 62 -7.86 8.46 -3.65
CA ALA A 62 -8.23 7.16 -4.19
C ALA A 62 -8.98 7.28 -5.52
N ILE A 63 -9.85 8.29 -5.66
CA ILE A 63 -10.54 8.59 -6.92
C ILE A 63 -9.52 8.98 -7.99
N GLY A 64 -8.62 9.91 -7.68
CA GLY A 64 -7.57 10.36 -8.59
C GLY A 64 -6.67 9.23 -9.06
N ALA A 65 -6.19 8.40 -8.12
CA ALA A 65 -5.38 7.22 -8.42
C ALA A 65 -6.12 6.24 -9.34
N SER A 66 -7.37 5.88 -9.00
CA SER A 66 -8.17 4.93 -9.77
C SER A 66 -8.39 5.37 -11.21
N LEU A 67 -8.60 6.66 -11.45
CA LEU A 67 -8.82 7.22 -12.79
C LEU A 67 -7.51 7.38 -13.58
N ALA A 68 -6.39 7.66 -12.90
CA ALA A 68 -5.13 7.95 -13.56
C ALA A 68 -4.22 6.72 -13.77
N MET A 69 -4.30 5.69 -12.89
CA MET A 69 -3.47 4.48 -13.00
C MET A 69 -3.46 3.82 -14.38
N PRO A 70 -4.61 3.69 -15.10
CA PRO A 70 -4.62 3.10 -16.44
C PRO A 70 -3.76 3.85 -17.46
N LEU A 71 -3.48 5.15 -17.23
CA LEU A 71 -2.66 5.98 -18.11
C LEU A 71 -1.16 5.73 -17.94
N ALA A 72 -0.74 5.17 -16.79
CA ALA A 72 0.68 4.96 -16.49
C ALA A 72 1.37 4.06 -17.52
N GLY A 73 0.68 3.02 -18.00
CA GLY A 73 1.18 2.14 -19.05
C GLY A 73 1.42 2.88 -20.37
N ALA A 74 0.46 3.71 -20.80
CA ALA A 74 0.59 4.51 -22.02
C ALA A 74 1.74 5.52 -21.94
N VAL A 75 1.93 6.16 -20.78
CA VAL A 75 3.04 7.08 -20.52
C VAL A 75 4.37 6.33 -20.58
N SER A 76 4.46 5.16 -19.94
CA SER A 76 5.67 4.33 -19.94
C SER A 76 6.01 3.81 -21.36
N HIS A 77 5.01 3.43 -22.12
CA HIS A 77 5.18 3.01 -23.51
C HIS A 77 5.72 4.16 -24.40
N ARG A 78 5.13 5.35 -24.26
CA ARG A 78 5.47 6.52 -25.09
C ARG A 78 6.87 7.09 -24.80
N PHE A 79 7.26 7.16 -23.53
CA PHE A 79 8.48 7.86 -23.10
C PHE A 79 9.59 6.93 -22.63
N GLY A 80 9.34 5.60 -22.56
CA GLY A 80 10.21 4.61 -21.94
C GLY A 80 10.09 4.61 -20.42
N ALA A 81 10.31 3.44 -19.81
CA ALA A 81 10.01 3.21 -18.38
C ALA A 81 10.78 4.14 -17.43
N ARG A 82 12.08 4.39 -17.69
CA ARG A 82 12.91 5.28 -16.86
C ARG A 82 12.42 6.72 -16.91
N THR A 83 12.18 7.26 -18.10
CA THR A 83 11.75 8.66 -18.30
C THR A 83 10.34 8.87 -17.73
N ALA A 84 9.44 7.92 -17.96
CA ALA A 84 8.09 7.93 -17.42
C ALA A 84 8.11 7.94 -15.88
N LEU A 85 8.80 6.98 -15.24
CA LEU A 85 8.91 6.94 -13.79
C LEU A 85 9.51 8.23 -13.23
N ARG A 86 10.56 8.75 -13.84
CA ARG A 86 11.20 9.99 -13.44
C ARG A 86 10.24 11.19 -13.44
N GLY A 87 9.47 11.35 -14.52
CA GLY A 87 8.46 12.41 -14.63
C GLY A 87 7.31 12.23 -13.64
N LEU A 88 6.76 11.02 -13.55
CA LEU A 88 5.65 10.69 -12.67
C LEU A 88 6.02 10.85 -11.18
N LEU A 89 7.21 10.38 -10.79
CA LEU A 89 7.70 10.53 -9.42
C LEU A 89 7.93 12.02 -9.07
N MET A 90 8.46 12.81 -10.01
CA MET A 90 8.63 14.25 -9.82
C MET A 90 7.28 14.94 -9.62
N VAL A 91 6.27 14.64 -10.45
CA VAL A 91 4.92 15.20 -10.28
C VAL A 91 4.33 14.78 -8.93
N TRP A 92 4.49 13.51 -8.54
CA TRP A 92 4.02 12.97 -7.26
C TRP A 92 4.64 13.69 -6.06
N THR A 93 5.97 13.82 -6.04
CA THR A 93 6.67 14.49 -4.93
C THR A 93 6.31 15.98 -4.83
N LEU A 94 6.14 16.68 -5.95
CA LEU A 94 5.74 18.09 -5.97
C LEU A 94 4.26 18.27 -5.62
N ALA A 95 3.38 17.33 -5.96
CA ALA A 95 1.96 17.37 -5.61
C ALA A 95 1.74 17.35 -4.07
N LEU A 96 2.72 16.91 -3.26
CA LEU A 96 2.68 17.01 -1.80
C LEU A 96 2.41 18.43 -1.30
N ILE A 97 2.81 19.47 -2.05
CA ILE A 97 2.65 20.86 -1.65
C ILE A 97 1.17 21.29 -1.72
N LEU A 98 0.43 20.77 -2.70
CA LEU A 98 -0.91 21.26 -3.06
C LEU A 98 -1.94 21.23 -1.91
N PRO A 99 -2.06 20.13 -1.11
CA PRO A 99 -3.05 20.11 -0.03
C PRO A 99 -2.82 21.17 1.05
N ALA A 100 -1.55 21.53 1.32
CA ALA A 100 -1.23 22.57 2.30
C ALA A 100 -1.51 24.00 1.78
N LEU A 101 -1.71 24.18 0.49
CA LEU A 101 -2.06 25.46 -0.11
C LEU A 101 -3.57 25.66 -0.26
N ALA A 102 -4.38 24.63 0.00
CA ALA A 102 -5.82 24.67 -0.23
C ALA A 102 -6.55 25.49 0.85
N PRO A 103 -7.22 26.62 0.50
CA PRO A 103 -7.89 27.48 1.48
C PRO A 103 -9.33 27.06 1.81
N ASN A 104 -9.88 26.05 1.16
CA ASN A 104 -11.26 25.58 1.33
C ASN A 104 -11.45 24.15 0.82
N LEU A 105 -12.63 23.58 1.06
CA LEU A 105 -12.97 22.20 0.69
C LEU A 105 -12.79 21.93 -0.82
N LEU A 106 -13.26 22.81 -1.70
CA LEU A 106 -13.24 22.55 -3.13
C LEU A 106 -11.81 22.47 -3.67
N THR A 107 -10.96 23.41 -3.27
CA THR A 107 -9.55 23.42 -3.66
C THR A 107 -8.78 22.26 -3.00
N LEU A 108 -9.15 21.86 -1.77
CA LEU A 108 -8.58 20.71 -1.10
C LEU A 108 -8.92 19.40 -1.83
N CYS A 109 -10.18 19.22 -2.25
CA CYS A 109 -10.58 18.07 -3.05
C CYS A 109 -9.80 18.00 -4.38
N GLY A 110 -9.67 19.13 -5.08
CA GLY A 110 -8.88 19.22 -6.31
C GLY A 110 -7.40 18.93 -6.10
N ALA A 111 -6.80 19.46 -5.04
CA ALA A 111 -5.42 19.22 -4.66
C ALA A 111 -5.17 17.74 -4.34
N LEU A 112 -6.05 17.12 -3.57
CA LEU A 112 -5.98 15.72 -3.19
C LEU A 112 -6.27 14.77 -4.36
N PHE A 113 -7.12 15.19 -5.31
CA PHE A 113 -7.28 14.46 -6.56
C PHE A 113 -5.98 14.39 -7.37
N VAL A 114 -5.32 15.55 -7.57
CA VAL A 114 -4.02 15.61 -8.30
C VAL A 114 -2.95 14.83 -7.54
N TYR A 115 -2.92 14.97 -6.21
CA TYR A 115 -2.03 14.21 -5.33
C TYR A 115 -2.21 12.70 -5.52
N GLY A 116 -3.45 12.20 -5.49
CA GLY A 116 -3.74 10.79 -5.69
C GLY A 116 -3.50 10.29 -7.11
N ALA A 117 -3.87 11.07 -8.12
CA ALA A 117 -3.63 10.73 -9.53
C ALA A 117 -2.15 10.53 -9.82
N SER A 118 -1.31 11.45 -9.34
CA SER A 118 0.16 11.36 -9.49
C SER A 118 0.76 10.21 -8.68
N ALA A 119 0.24 9.96 -7.47
CA ALA A 119 0.59 8.81 -6.66
C ALA A 119 0.35 7.49 -7.40
N GLY A 120 -0.88 7.29 -7.87
CA GLY A 120 -1.27 6.06 -8.54
C GLY A 120 -0.48 5.79 -9.81
N MET A 121 -0.24 6.81 -10.63
CA MET A 121 0.56 6.64 -11.85
C MET A 121 2.02 6.28 -11.54
N SER A 122 2.64 6.93 -10.54
CA SER A 122 4.01 6.62 -10.13
C SER A 122 4.12 5.26 -9.46
N ASP A 123 3.08 4.84 -8.71
CA ASP A 123 2.99 3.52 -8.10
C ASP A 123 2.99 2.40 -9.15
N VAL A 124 2.14 2.51 -10.17
CA VAL A 124 2.12 1.54 -11.28
C VAL A 124 3.47 1.47 -11.98
N ALA A 125 4.09 2.61 -12.28
CA ALA A 125 5.36 2.66 -12.98
C ALA A 125 6.52 2.06 -12.15
N MET A 126 6.58 2.35 -10.84
CA MET A 126 7.65 1.79 -9.98
C MET A 126 7.46 0.29 -9.73
N ASN A 127 6.22 -0.19 -9.58
CA ASN A 127 5.93 -1.60 -9.41
C ASN A 127 6.28 -2.41 -10.67
N ALA A 128 5.93 -1.90 -11.87
CA ALA A 128 6.29 -2.54 -13.13
C ALA A 128 7.81 -2.72 -13.26
N LEU A 129 8.58 -1.69 -12.91
CA LEU A 129 10.05 -1.77 -12.89
C LEU A 129 10.59 -2.70 -11.80
N GLY A 130 9.92 -2.76 -10.65
CA GLY A 130 10.25 -3.70 -9.57
C GLY A 130 10.13 -5.15 -10.03
N VAL A 131 9.02 -5.50 -10.70
CA VAL A 131 8.77 -6.83 -11.26
C VAL A 131 9.82 -7.17 -12.34
N GLU A 132 10.16 -6.24 -13.22
CA GLU A 132 11.16 -6.47 -14.25
C GLU A 132 12.56 -6.74 -13.66
N VAL A 133 12.95 -5.97 -12.63
CA VAL A 133 14.22 -6.21 -11.92
C VAL A 133 14.18 -7.57 -11.19
N GLU A 134 13.06 -7.95 -10.59
CA GLU A 134 12.84 -9.25 -9.95
C GLU A 134 13.05 -10.40 -10.95
N ASN A 135 12.41 -10.30 -12.12
CA ASN A 135 12.52 -11.31 -13.18
C ASN A 135 13.96 -11.48 -13.65
N ARG A 136 14.69 -10.37 -13.87
CA ARG A 136 16.11 -10.41 -14.30
C ARG A 136 17.07 -10.91 -13.23
N LEU A 137 16.76 -10.71 -11.95
CA LEU A 137 17.54 -11.27 -10.84
C LEU A 137 17.24 -12.73 -10.57
N ASN A 138 16.13 -13.26 -11.12
CA ASN A 138 15.57 -14.57 -10.79
C ASN A 138 15.49 -14.80 -9.27
N LYS A 139 15.12 -13.73 -8.53
CA LYS A 139 15.05 -13.73 -7.07
C LYS A 139 13.95 -12.78 -6.61
N SER A 140 13.04 -13.26 -5.75
CA SER A 140 11.97 -12.42 -5.19
C SER A 140 12.54 -11.21 -4.43
N ILE A 141 12.10 -9.99 -4.80
CA ILE A 141 12.50 -8.72 -4.19
C ILE A 141 11.31 -7.82 -3.87
N MET A 142 10.11 -8.11 -4.40
CA MET A 142 8.95 -7.21 -4.27
C MET A 142 8.57 -6.95 -2.81
N SER A 143 8.61 -7.97 -1.95
CA SER A 143 8.36 -7.79 -0.50
C SER A 143 9.35 -6.79 0.12
N GLY A 144 10.64 -6.89 -0.24
CA GLY A 144 11.66 -5.94 0.22
C GLY A 144 11.45 -4.51 -0.32
N LEU A 145 10.96 -4.36 -1.55
CA LEU A 145 10.64 -3.05 -2.14
C LEU A 145 9.48 -2.38 -1.38
N HIS A 146 8.42 -3.12 -1.08
CA HIS A 146 7.32 -2.61 -0.23
C HIS A 146 7.76 -2.35 1.21
N GLY A 147 8.73 -3.13 1.74
CA GLY A 147 9.40 -2.83 2.99
C GLY A 147 10.11 -1.47 2.97
N MET A 148 10.79 -1.15 1.87
CA MET A 148 11.42 0.18 1.69
C MET A 148 10.41 1.30 1.59
N TRP A 149 9.23 1.07 0.99
CA TRP A 149 8.11 2.01 1.05
C TRP A 149 7.70 2.29 2.50
N SER A 150 7.57 1.26 3.34
CA SER A 150 7.22 1.41 4.76
C SER A 150 8.29 2.17 5.55
N VAL A 151 9.58 1.92 5.26
CA VAL A 151 10.70 2.67 5.84
C VAL A 151 10.63 4.14 5.42
N GLY A 152 10.34 4.40 4.14
CA GLY A 152 10.12 5.75 3.64
C GLY A 152 8.97 6.46 4.37
N ALA A 153 7.82 5.80 4.51
CA ALA A 153 6.66 6.34 5.23
C ALA A 153 7.01 6.67 6.69
N LEU A 154 7.80 5.82 7.36
CA LEU A 154 8.30 6.08 8.70
C LEU A 154 9.20 7.32 8.74
N VAL A 155 10.16 7.45 7.82
CA VAL A 155 11.07 8.60 7.75
C VAL A 155 10.30 9.89 7.48
N GLY A 156 9.38 9.87 6.50
CA GLY A 156 8.54 11.02 6.17
C GLY A 156 7.65 11.43 7.33
N SER A 157 7.03 10.48 8.02
CA SER A 157 6.19 10.78 9.19
C SER A 157 7.00 11.29 10.39
N ALA A 158 8.20 10.75 10.61
CA ALA A 158 9.09 11.25 11.66
C ALA A 158 9.52 12.70 11.39
N ALA A 159 9.89 13.02 10.14
CA ALA A 159 10.20 14.39 9.73
C ALA A 159 9.00 15.32 9.92
N GLY A 160 7.80 14.88 9.54
CA GLY A 160 6.56 15.63 9.75
C GLY A 160 6.22 15.84 11.21
N THR A 161 6.47 14.85 12.07
CA THR A 161 6.31 14.95 13.53
C THR A 161 7.25 16.01 14.13
N VAL A 162 8.52 15.98 13.72
CA VAL A 162 9.49 17.01 14.16
C VAL A 162 9.06 18.39 13.70
N ALA A 163 8.66 18.55 12.44
CA ALA A 163 8.17 19.81 11.91
C ALA A 163 6.93 20.31 12.67
N ALA A 164 6.00 19.42 13.00
CA ALA A 164 4.81 19.76 13.78
C ALA A 164 5.15 20.16 15.23
N HIS A 165 6.12 19.45 15.85
CA HIS A 165 6.60 19.76 17.20
C HIS A 165 7.27 21.15 17.28
N LEU A 166 8.02 21.51 16.24
CA LEU A 166 8.66 22.82 16.12
C LEU A 166 7.68 23.94 15.71
N GLY A 167 6.40 23.65 15.54
CA GLY A 167 5.40 24.62 15.09
C GLY A 167 5.59 25.10 13.65
N ALA A 168 6.35 24.36 12.83
CA ALA A 168 6.57 24.76 11.45
C ALA A 168 5.27 24.73 10.63
N ASP A 169 5.09 25.74 9.79
CA ASP A 169 3.98 25.82 8.84
C ASP A 169 4.03 24.60 7.88
N ALA A 170 2.87 23.95 7.65
CA ALA A 170 2.83 22.77 6.80
C ALA A 170 3.20 23.08 5.35
N ARG A 171 2.97 24.29 4.86
CA ARG A 171 3.40 24.74 3.52
C ARG A 171 4.92 24.70 3.41
N LEU A 172 5.63 25.21 4.43
CA LEU A 172 7.09 25.18 4.47
C LEU A 172 7.60 23.74 4.56
N HIS A 173 7.04 22.94 5.46
CA HIS A 173 7.43 21.53 5.61
C HIS A 173 7.22 20.74 4.31
N HIS A 174 6.03 20.82 3.70
CA HIS A 174 5.72 20.10 2.47
C HIS A 174 6.58 20.59 1.28
N THR A 175 6.88 21.90 1.21
CA THR A 175 7.76 22.44 0.17
C THR A 175 9.18 21.90 0.30
N ILE A 176 9.77 21.93 1.50
CA ILE A 176 11.11 21.38 1.75
C ILE A 176 11.12 19.88 1.47
N ALA A 177 10.16 19.13 2.00
CA ALA A 177 10.04 17.70 1.79
C ALA A 177 9.89 17.37 0.28
N ALA A 178 9.02 18.08 -0.44
CA ALA A 178 8.82 17.89 -1.87
C ALA A 178 10.11 18.10 -2.67
N LEU A 179 10.85 19.18 -2.41
CA LEU A 179 12.10 19.48 -3.12
C LEU A 179 13.19 18.45 -2.81
N VAL A 180 13.36 18.06 -1.54
CA VAL A 180 14.33 17.05 -1.12
C VAL A 180 13.98 15.69 -1.73
N LEU A 181 12.72 15.25 -1.62
CA LEU A 181 12.26 13.97 -2.16
C LEU A 181 12.30 13.95 -3.69
N THR A 182 12.02 15.08 -4.35
CA THR A 182 12.22 15.21 -5.81
C THR A 182 13.68 14.99 -6.17
N ALA A 183 14.61 15.66 -5.50
CA ALA A 183 16.04 15.53 -5.77
C ALA A 183 16.52 14.07 -5.55
N LEU A 184 16.14 13.45 -4.43
CA LEU A 184 16.47 12.05 -4.15
C LEU A 184 15.85 11.09 -5.18
N GLY A 185 14.59 11.30 -5.57
CA GLY A 185 13.91 10.52 -6.59
C GLY A 185 14.58 10.63 -7.96
N LEU A 186 14.96 11.84 -8.37
CA LEU A 186 15.68 12.07 -9.62
C LEU A 186 17.05 11.39 -9.65
N ILE A 187 17.78 11.41 -8.54
CA ILE A 187 19.07 10.71 -8.39
C ILE A 187 18.85 9.19 -8.47
N ALA A 188 17.86 8.66 -7.76
CA ALA A 188 17.54 7.24 -7.80
C ALA A 188 17.16 6.79 -9.23
N CYS A 189 16.34 7.57 -9.93
CA CYS A 189 15.89 7.25 -11.29
C CYS A 189 17.03 7.20 -12.33
N GLN A 190 18.21 7.79 -12.07
CA GLN A 190 19.34 7.70 -12.99
C GLN A 190 19.84 6.26 -13.18
N ARG A 191 19.67 5.40 -12.18
CA ARG A 191 20.18 4.02 -12.18
C ARG A 191 19.09 2.96 -12.38
N VAL A 192 17.86 3.37 -12.63
CA VAL A 192 16.75 2.49 -13.00
C VAL A 192 16.97 1.97 -14.42
N LEU A 193 16.51 0.75 -14.74
CA LEU A 193 16.63 0.17 -16.07
C LEU A 193 15.84 1.00 -17.09
N ASP A 194 16.45 1.22 -18.26
CA ASP A 194 15.79 1.89 -19.37
C ASP A 194 15.14 0.85 -20.27
N LEU A 195 13.89 0.58 -20.00
CA LEU A 195 13.10 -0.42 -20.70
C LEU A 195 12.17 0.29 -21.69
N ARG A 196 12.19 -0.15 -22.93
CA ARG A 196 11.19 0.20 -23.94
C ARG A 196 10.29 -0.99 -24.11
N SER A 197 8.98 -0.81 -23.92
CA SER A 197 8.00 -1.87 -24.13
C SER A 197 7.93 -2.25 -25.60
N GLU A 198 7.89 -3.55 -25.89
CA GLU A 198 7.51 -4.04 -27.22
C GLU A 198 6.00 -3.81 -27.44
N PRO A 199 5.58 -3.55 -28.71
CA PRO A 199 4.21 -3.11 -29.02
C PRO A 199 3.09 -4.13 -28.76
N ASP A 200 3.38 -5.40 -28.53
CA ASP A 200 2.43 -6.51 -28.61
C ASP A 200 2.26 -7.31 -27.30
N SER A 201 1.83 -6.66 -26.22
CA SER A 201 1.21 -7.41 -25.12
C SER A 201 -0.29 -7.12 -25.06
N GLU A 202 -1.14 -8.12 -25.36
CA GLU A 202 -2.58 -8.05 -25.18
C GLU A 202 -2.92 -7.63 -23.74
N ALA A 203 -3.70 -6.55 -23.61
CA ALA A 203 -4.17 -6.10 -22.31
C ALA A 203 -5.10 -7.17 -21.70
N PRO A 204 -4.97 -7.49 -20.40
CA PRO A 204 -5.85 -8.45 -19.75
C PRO A 204 -7.32 -7.98 -19.84
N PRO A 205 -8.30 -8.93 -19.88
CA PRO A 205 -9.72 -8.61 -20.05
C PRO A 205 -10.21 -7.67 -18.93
N ARG A 206 -10.83 -6.57 -19.34
CA ARG A 206 -11.16 -5.42 -18.46
C ARG A 206 -12.23 -5.69 -17.41
N PHE A 207 -13.05 -6.74 -17.53
CA PHE A 207 -14.13 -7.06 -16.59
C PHE A 207 -14.36 -8.57 -16.49
N ALA A 208 -13.97 -9.15 -15.35
CA ALA A 208 -14.40 -10.47 -14.94
C ALA A 208 -14.94 -10.38 -13.51
N LEU A 209 -16.14 -10.91 -13.24
CA LEU A 209 -16.70 -10.94 -11.89
C LEU A 209 -15.78 -11.74 -10.96
N PRO A 210 -15.48 -11.24 -9.76
CA PRO A 210 -14.63 -11.95 -8.80
C PRO A 210 -15.24 -13.32 -8.45
N PRO A 211 -14.47 -14.40 -8.39
CA PRO A 211 -14.98 -15.68 -7.89
C PRO A 211 -15.38 -15.56 -6.41
N LYS A 212 -16.31 -16.40 -5.93
CA LYS A 212 -16.81 -16.35 -4.55
C LYS A 212 -15.69 -16.40 -3.50
N SER A 213 -14.63 -17.16 -3.75
CA SER A 213 -13.44 -17.20 -2.89
C SER A 213 -12.74 -15.84 -2.77
N ALA A 214 -12.67 -15.08 -3.87
CA ALA A 214 -12.11 -13.74 -3.86
C ALA A 214 -12.93 -12.74 -3.04
N LEU A 215 -14.27 -12.91 -2.97
CA LEU A 215 -15.13 -12.04 -2.16
C LEU A 215 -14.78 -12.16 -0.67
N ILE A 216 -14.63 -13.39 -0.17
CA ILE A 216 -14.37 -13.62 1.26
C ILE A 216 -12.94 -13.23 1.62
N ILE A 217 -11.95 -13.58 0.78
CA ILE A 217 -10.56 -13.17 0.98
C ILE A 217 -10.44 -11.64 0.87
N GLY A 218 -11.13 -11.04 -0.11
CA GLY A 218 -11.19 -9.60 -0.31
C GLY A 218 -11.79 -8.86 0.88
N ALA A 219 -12.81 -9.42 1.55
CA ALA A 219 -13.39 -8.84 2.76
C ALA A 219 -12.37 -8.76 3.90
N VAL A 220 -11.49 -9.75 4.06
CA VAL A 220 -10.38 -9.70 5.03
C VAL A 220 -9.39 -8.59 4.64
N GLY A 221 -9.03 -8.49 3.36
CA GLY A 221 -8.19 -7.41 2.84
C GLY A 221 -8.83 -6.03 3.05
N PHE A 222 -10.14 -5.91 2.79
CA PHE A 222 -10.92 -4.70 3.03
C PHE A 222 -10.82 -4.22 4.48
N CYS A 223 -11.05 -5.11 5.46
CA CYS A 223 -10.95 -4.76 6.88
C CYS A 223 -9.55 -4.25 7.25
N ALA A 224 -8.50 -4.88 6.70
CA ALA A 224 -7.13 -4.48 6.97
C ALA A 224 -6.80 -3.10 6.38
N VAL A 225 -7.13 -2.86 5.10
CA VAL A 225 -6.87 -1.57 4.42
C VAL A 225 -7.73 -0.47 5.01
N PHE A 226 -8.98 -0.78 5.43
CA PHE A 226 -9.82 0.17 6.13
C PHE A 226 -9.17 0.64 7.44
N ALA A 227 -8.67 -0.30 8.27
CA ALA A 227 -7.98 0.03 9.51
C ALA A 227 -6.64 0.74 9.27
N GLU A 228 -5.90 0.39 8.21
CA GLU A 228 -4.65 1.07 7.81
C GLU A 228 -4.92 2.52 7.42
N GLY A 229 -5.87 2.76 6.50
CA GLY A 229 -6.24 4.10 6.04
C GLY A 229 -6.79 4.96 7.18
N ALA A 230 -7.71 4.41 7.99
CA ALA A 230 -8.23 5.11 9.15
C ALA A 230 -7.11 5.52 10.13
N SER A 231 -6.14 4.65 10.37
CA SER A 231 -5.03 4.96 11.28
C SER A 231 -4.06 5.99 10.70
N LEU A 232 -3.74 5.90 9.41
CA LEU A 232 -2.83 6.85 8.75
C LEU A 232 -3.43 8.26 8.66
N ASP A 233 -4.70 8.36 8.23
CA ASP A 233 -5.32 9.64 7.92
C ASP A 233 -5.90 10.34 9.17
N TRP A 234 -6.37 9.56 10.16
CA TRP A 234 -7.16 10.08 11.26
C TRP A 234 -6.51 9.97 12.64
N SER A 235 -5.39 9.25 12.81
CA SER A 235 -4.76 9.13 14.15
C SER A 235 -4.31 10.47 14.70
N ALA A 236 -3.71 11.33 13.87
CA ALA A 236 -3.29 12.67 14.28
C ALA A 236 -4.49 13.57 14.59
N VAL A 237 -5.57 13.49 13.78
CA VAL A 237 -6.83 14.21 14.02
C VAL A 237 -7.46 13.74 15.35
N TYR A 238 -7.49 12.41 15.58
CA TYR A 238 -8.02 11.82 16.81
C TYR A 238 -7.29 12.34 18.07
N LEU A 239 -5.95 12.32 18.07
CA LEU A 239 -5.19 12.79 19.21
C LEU A 239 -5.38 14.29 19.47
N ARG A 240 -5.49 15.09 18.42
CA ARG A 240 -5.75 16.53 18.53
C ARG A 240 -7.16 16.79 19.08
N ASP A 241 -8.19 16.25 18.44
CA ASP A 241 -9.58 16.65 18.65
C ASP A 241 -10.24 15.93 19.83
N VAL A 242 -9.87 14.67 20.10
CA VAL A 242 -10.45 13.90 21.21
C VAL A 242 -9.64 14.05 22.50
N LEU A 243 -8.29 14.07 22.37
CA LEU A 243 -7.40 14.07 23.54
C LEU A 243 -6.69 15.41 23.78
N GLY A 244 -6.99 16.45 22.99
CA GLY A 244 -6.44 17.80 23.17
C GLY A 244 -4.91 17.87 23.06
N SER A 245 -4.32 16.98 22.27
CA SER A 245 -2.87 16.83 22.18
C SER A 245 -2.22 17.97 21.40
N SER A 246 -0.97 18.31 21.73
CA SER A 246 -0.17 19.22 20.93
C SER A 246 0.04 18.68 19.51
N ALA A 247 0.30 19.56 18.53
CA ALA A 247 0.49 19.19 17.14
C ALA A 247 1.61 18.13 16.95
N GLY A 248 2.72 18.25 17.70
CA GLY A 248 3.81 17.28 17.66
C GLY A 248 3.39 15.90 18.19
N LEU A 249 2.68 15.85 19.30
CA LEU A 249 2.21 14.59 19.88
C LEU A 249 1.11 13.95 19.03
N ALA A 250 0.23 14.75 18.44
CA ALA A 250 -0.76 14.28 17.47
C ALA A 250 -0.10 13.64 16.26
N ALA A 251 0.88 14.31 15.63
CA ALA A 251 1.63 13.78 14.51
C ALA A 251 2.45 12.52 14.87
N ALA A 252 2.93 12.40 16.12
CA ALA A 252 3.67 11.23 16.59
C ALA A 252 2.84 9.94 16.58
N SER A 253 1.49 10.02 16.64
CA SER A 253 0.63 8.83 16.51
C SER A 253 0.76 8.15 15.16
N THR A 254 0.79 8.94 14.08
CA THR A 254 1.03 8.43 12.72
C THR A 254 2.41 7.80 12.60
N THR A 255 3.42 8.41 13.23
CA THR A 255 4.79 7.85 13.25
C THR A 255 4.85 6.54 14.02
N ALA A 256 4.18 6.43 15.18
CA ALA A 256 4.11 5.20 15.97
C ALA A 256 3.44 4.06 15.16
N PHE A 257 2.34 4.36 14.48
CA PHE A 257 1.68 3.42 13.58
C PHE A 257 2.62 2.99 12.43
N ALA A 258 3.26 3.94 11.74
CA ALA A 258 4.18 3.66 10.63
C ALA A 258 5.39 2.82 11.08
N LEU A 259 5.94 3.09 12.27
CA LEU A 259 7.05 2.32 12.85
C LEU A 259 6.67 0.86 13.06
N THR A 260 5.57 0.61 13.73
CA THR A 260 5.14 -0.77 14.04
C THR A 260 4.73 -1.51 12.77
N MET A 261 4.11 -0.84 11.81
CA MET A 261 3.79 -1.37 10.50
C MET A 261 5.08 -1.80 9.75
N ALA A 262 6.10 -0.94 9.72
CA ALA A 262 7.37 -1.24 9.05
C ALA A 262 8.08 -2.43 9.72
N VAL A 263 8.16 -2.45 11.04
CA VAL A 263 8.77 -3.55 11.81
C VAL A 263 8.03 -4.87 11.55
N ALA A 264 6.70 -4.84 11.59
CA ALA A 264 5.89 -6.03 11.37
C ALA A 264 5.99 -6.56 9.92
N ARG A 265 6.06 -5.68 8.92
CA ARG A 265 6.26 -6.08 7.51
C ARG A 265 7.64 -6.72 7.29
N ILE A 266 8.70 -6.17 7.89
CA ILE A 266 10.06 -6.72 7.79
C ILE A 266 10.16 -8.08 8.48
N ALA A 267 9.50 -8.26 9.62
CA ALA A 267 9.49 -9.51 10.36
C ALA A 267 8.47 -10.53 9.79
N GLY A 268 7.52 -10.07 8.97
CA GLY A 268 6.32 -10.78 8.58
C GLY A 268 6.58 -12.15 7.96
N ASP A 269 7.50 -12.24 7.01
CA ASP A 269 7.82 -13.52 6.33
C ASP A 269 8.28 -14.57 7.35
N ARG A 270 9.17 -14.21 8.29
CA ARG A 270 9.66 -15.13 9.33
C ARG A 270 8.54 -15.59 10.28
N VAL A 271 7.62 -14.68 10.62
CA VAL A 271 6.47 -14.98 11.49
C VAL A 271 5.51 -15.93 10.77
N VAL A 272 5.24 -15.67 9.49
CA VAL A 272 4.36 -16.49 8.65
C VAL A 272 4.97 -17.88 8.42
N ASP A 273 6.26 -17.97 8.14
CA ASP A 273 6.96 -19.25 7.96
C ASP A 273 6.89 -20.12 9.22
N ARG A 274 6.99 -19.49 10.40
CA ARG A 274 6.99 -20.21 11.69
C ARG A 274 5.60 -20.60 12.17
N PHE A 275 4.59 -19.74 12.00
CA PHE A 275 3.26 -19.91 12.62
C PHE A 275 2.14 -20.17 11.61
N GLY A 276 2.41 -19.99 10.32
CA GLY A 276 1.44 -20.08 9.23
C GLY A 276 0.54 -18.85 9.10
N ALA A 277 -0.02 -18.66 7.91
CA ALA A 277 -0.82 -17.47 7.57
C ALA A 277 -2.04 -17.26 8.49
N VAL A 278 -2.80 -18.33 8.76
CA VAL A 278 -4.04 -18.25 9.56
C VAL A 278 -3.78 -17.81 11.00
N ARG A 279 -2.76 -18.39 11.65
CA ARG A 279 -2.41 -18.02 13.04
C ARG A 279 -1.87 -16.60 13.09
N THR A 280 -1.02 -16.22 12.14
CA THR A 280 -0.43 -14.89 12.07
C THR A 280 -1.52 -13.83 11.91
N VAL A 281 -2.46 -14.00 10.96
CA VAL A 281 -3.57 -13.04 10.76
C VAL A 281 -4.53 -13.02 11.94
N ARG A 282 -4.81 -14.18 12.55
CA ARG A 282 -5.69 -14.22 13.73
C ARG A 282 -5.08 -13.49 14.91
N THR A 283 -3.80 -13.73 15.22
CA THR A 283 -3.10 -13.02 16.30
C THR A 283 -2.97 -11.53 15.98
N GLY A 284 -2.65 -11.20 14.73
CA GLY A 284 -2.62 -9.81 14.25
C GLY A 284 -3.98 -9.12 14.42
N GLY A 285 -5.08 -9.79 14.05
CA GLY A 285 -6.44 -9.29 14.25
C GLY A 285 -6.77 -9.04 15.73
N VAL A 286 -6.32 -9.93 16.63
CA VAL A 286 -6.47 -9.72 18.10
C VAL A 286 -5.68 -8.47 18.53
N LEU A 287 -4.41 -8.35 18.11
CA LEU A 287 -3.60 -7.16 18.43
C LEU A 287 -4.22 -5.87 17.90
N ALA A 288 -4.71 -5.88 16.65
CA ALA A 288 -5.37 -4.73 16.07
C ALA A 288 -6.68 -4.36 16.78
N THR A 289 -7.48 -5.36 17.18
CA THR A 289 -8.70 -5.14 17.96
C THR A 289 -8.40 -4.57 19.32
N VAL A 290 -7.42 -5.14 20.06
CA VAL A 290 -6.98 -4.61 21.36
C VAL A 290 -6.44 -3.18 21.20
N GLY A 291 -5.65 -2.94 20.13
CA GLY A 291 -5.18 -1.60 19.79
C GLY A 291 -6.31 -0.60 19.58
N GLY A 292 -7.34 -0.98 18.80
CA GLY A 292 -8.53 -0.15 18.59
C GLY A 292 -9.32 0.11 19.85
N VAL A 293 -9.50 -0.90 20.71
CA VAL A 293 -10.12 -0.72 22.04
C VAL A 293 -9.30 0.24 22.90
N LEU A 294 -7.97 0.11 22.92
CA LEU A 294 -7.10 1.05 23.64
C LEU A 294 -7.25 2.47 23.11
N VAL A 295 -7.36 2.68 21.79
CA VAL A 295 -7.58 4.02 21.21
C VAL A 295 -8.86 4.63 21.75
N VAL A 296 -10.00 3.91 21.69
CA VAL A 296 -11.30 4.47 22.04
C VAL A 296 -11.52 4.63 23.56
N THR A 297 -10.74 3.92 24.38
CA THR A 297 -10.81 3.99 25.84
C THR A 297 -9.66 4.78 26.46
N ALA A 298 -8.72 5.29 25.65
CA ALA A 298 -7.52 5.96 26.13
C ALA A 298 -7.84 7.25 26.91
N PRO A 299 -7.39 7.41 28.16
CA PRO A 299 -7.51 8.64 28.90
C PRO A 299 -6.46 9.69 28.52
N ASN A 300 -5.46 9.32 27.72
CA ASN A 300 -4.37 10.20 27.31
C ASN A 300 -3.75 9.78 25.98
N ALA A 301 -3.00 10.70 25.37
CA ALA A 301 -2.40 10.51 24.06
C ALA A 301 -1.40 9.36 23.98
N VAL A 302 -0.63 9.09 25.04
CA VAL A 302 0.38 8.03 25.04
C VAL A 302 -0.28 6.66 24.89
N LEU A 303 -1.36 6.43 25.65
CA LEU A 303 -2.08 5.15 25.55
C LEU A 303 -2.77 4.98 24.19
N ALA A 304 -3.34 6.06 23.63
CA ALA A 304 -3.89 6.04 22.28
C ALA A 304 -2.81 5.75 21.24
N MET A 305 -1.61 6.35 21.34
CA MET A 305 -0.47 6.05 20.46
C MET A 305 -0.05 4.59 20.56
N CYS A 306 0.01 4.00 21.74
CA CYS A 306 0.25 2.56 21.92
C CYS A 306 -0.84 1.74 21.22
N GLY A 307 -2.10 2.18 21.29
CA GLY A 307 -3.22 1.55 20.57
C GLY A 307 -3.01 1.58 19.05
N PHE A 308 -2.68 2.74 18.47
CA PHE A 308 -2.36 2.86 17.05
C PHE A 308 -1.15 2.01 16.66
N GLY A 309 -0.12 1.97 17.50
CA GLY A 309 1.03 1.08 17.29
C GLY A 309 0.65 -0.40 17.26
N LEU A 310 -0.22 -0.85 18.17
CA LEU A 310 -0.74 -2.23 18.16
C LEU A 310 -1.57 -2.53 16.91
N MET A 311 -2.37 -1.56 16.44
CA MET A 311 -3.12 -1.70 15.19
C MET A 311 -2.15 -1.90 14.01
N GLY A 312 -1.12 -1.06 13.89
CA GLY A 312 -0.10 -1.19 12.84
C GLY A 312 0.60 -2.55 12.86
N LEU A 313 1.00 -3.02 14.05
CA LEU A 313 1.61 -4.33 14.23
C LEU A 313 0.68 -5.47 13.78
N GLY A 314 -0.62 -5.35 14.09
CA GLY A 314 -1.61 -6.39 13.86
C GLY A 314 -2.02 -6.56 12.40
N ILE A 315 -2.13 -5.45 11.64
CA ILE A 315 -2.67 -5.51 10.27
C ILE A 315 -1.60 -5.63 9.19
N ALA A 316 -0.33 -5.42 9.50
CA ALA A 316 0.76 -5.22 8.55
C ALA A 316 0.91 -6.30 7.48
N VAL A 317 0.68 -7.56 7.83
CA VAL A 317 0.88 -8.72 6.93
C VAL A 317 -0.41 -9.25 6.31
N VAL A 318 -1.57 -8.66 6.65
CA VAL A 318 -2.88 -9.19 6.23
C VAL A 318 -3.03 -9.09 4.72
N VAL A 319 -2.74 -7.92 4.14
CA VAL A 319 -2.90 -7.68 2.70
C VAL A 319 -2.00 -8.58 1.85
N PRO A 320 -0.67 -8.68 2.10
CA PRO A 320 0.17 -9.64 1.39
C PRO A 320 -0.34 -11.08 1.47
N LEU A 321 -0.81 -11.50 2.63
CA LEU A 321 -1.34 -12.86 2.83
C LEU A 321 -2.68 -13.07 2.12
N ALA A 322 -3.53 -12.04 2.03
CA ALA A 322 -4.76 -12.11 1.25
C ALA A 322 -4.47 -12.28 -0.25
N PHE A 323 -3.52 -11.54 -0.81
CA PHE A 323 -3.08 -11.71 -2.20
C PHE A 323 -2.46 -13.10 -2.45
N ALA A 324 -1.61 -13.56 -1.53
CA ALA A 324 -1.02 -14.89 -1.62
C ALA A 324 -2.08 -16.02 -1.55
N ALA A 325 -3.12 -15.85 -0.72
CA ALA A 325 -4.24 -16.79 -0.66
C ALA A 325 -5.07 -16.75 -1.95
N ALA A 326 -5.34 -15.56 -2.50
CA ALA A 326 -6.04 -15.40 -3.77
C ALA A 326 -5.30 -16.10 -4.91
N GLY A 327 -3.98 -15.94 -5.00
CA GLY A 327 -3.14 -16.59 -6.02
C GLY A 327 -3.14 -18.13 -5.95
N ARG A 328 -3.56 -18.69 -4.82
CA ARG A 328 -3.72 -20.15 -4.63
C ARG A 328 -5.18 -20.63 -4.71
N SER A 329 -6.13 -19.73 -4.90
CA SER A 329 -7.56 -20.04 -4.91
C SER A 329 -8.12 -20.23 -6.33
N GLY A 330 -8.60 -21.45 -6.64
CA GLY A 330 -9.33 -21.77 -7.85
C GLY A 330 -8.47 -21.91 -9.14
N PRO A 331 -9.14 -22.13 -10.29
CA PRO A 331 -8.49 -22.43 -11.57
C PRO A 331 -7.85 -21.19 -12.22
N ASN A 332 -8.30 -19.98 -11.87
CA ASN A 332 -7.85 -18.70 -12.44
C ASN A 332 -7.24 -17.78 -11.39
N PRO A 333 -5.97 -17.96 -10.99
CA PRO A 333 -5.32 -17.18 -9.94
C PRO A 333 -5.32 -15.66 -10.21
N SER A 334 -5.06 -15.26 -11.45
CA SER A 334 -5.03 -13.84 -11.84
C SER A 334 -6.38 -13.14 -11.63
N GLN A 335 -7.48 -13.82 -11.94
CA GLN A 335 -8.84 -13.31 -11.72
C GLN A 335 -9.15 -13.18 -10.23
N ALA A 336 -8.73 -14.16 -9.42
CA ALA A 336 -8.92 -14.13 -7.98
C ALA A 336 -8.11 -12.99 -7.33
N ILE A 337 -6.85 -12.80 -7.73
CA ILE A 337 -6.00 -11.69 -7.29
C ILE A 337 -6.63 -10.35 -7.67
N ALA A 338 -7.07 -10.18 -8.92
CA ALA A 338 -7.74 -8.95 -9.37
C ALA A 338 -9.02 -8.66 -8.58
N GLY A 339 -9.82 -9.68 -8.29
CA GLY A 339 -11.02 -9.54 -7.47
C GLY A 339 -10.72 -9.12 -6.03
N VAL A 340 -9.73 -9.75 -5.40
CA VAL A 340 -9.27 -9.36 -4.05
C VAL A 340 -8.73 -7.94 -4.05
N ALA A 341 -7.92 -7.56 -5.04
CA ALA A 341 -7.40 -6.21 -5.18
C ALA A 341 -8.52 -5.17 -5.26
N THR A 342 -9.52 -5.40 -6.12
CA THR A 342 -10.65 -4.49 -6.29
C THR A 342 -11.39 -4.27 -4.96
N ILE A 343 -11.73 -5.34 -4.24
CA ILE A 343 -12.44 -5.23 -2.97
C ILE A 343 -11.58 -4.54 -1.91
N THR A 344 -10.32 -4.93 -1.82
CA THR A 344 -9.37 -4.38 -0.84
C THR A 344 -9.14 -2.89 -1.06
N TYR A 345 -8.91 -2.46 -2.30
CA TYR A 345 -8.67 -1.04 -2.61
C TYR A 345 -9.92 -0.16 -2.60
N THR A 346 -11.12 -0.75 -2.79
CA THR A 346 -12.38 -0.03 -2.56
C THR A 346 -12.49 0.48 -1.11
N SER A 347 -11.86 -0.20 -0.16
CA SER A 347 -11.74 0.24 1.22
C SER A 347 -11.02 1.59 1.36
N GLY A 348 -9.95 1.82 0.59
CA GLY A 348 -9.22 3.10 0.58
C GLY A 348 -10.07 4.27 0.08
N LEU A 349 -11.09 4.00 -0.76
CA LEU A 349 -12.07 4.98 -1.20
C LEU A 349 -13.14 5.26 -0.13
N ILE A 350 -13.62 4.20 0.52
CA ILE A 350 -14.75 4.28 1.47
C ILE A 350 -14.29 4.74 2.86
N ALA A 351 -13.13 4.28 3.34
CA ALA A 351 -12.71 4.48 4.72
C ALA A 351 -12.65 5.96 5.15
N PRO A 352 -12.00 6.88 4.40
CA PRO A 352 -11.91 8.27 4.83
C PRO A 352 -13.29 8.93 4.97
N SER A 353 -14.17 8.74 3.98
CA SER A 353 -15.52 9.30 3.98
C SER A 353 -16.39 8.68 5.07
N ALA A 354 -16.32 7.36 5.28
CA ALA A 354 -17.08 6.68 6.32
C ALA A 354 -16.66 7.15 7.72
N ILE A 355 -15.34 7.25 7.98
CA ILE A 355 -14.82 7.76 9.25
C ILE A 355 -15.23 9.21 9.48
N GLY A 356 -15.06 10.08 8.48
CA GLY A 356 -15.39 11.50 8.58
C GLY A 356 -16.89 11.74 8.76
N SER A 357 -17.74 11.09 7.95
CA SER A 357 -19.20 11.22 8.06
C SER A 357 -19.74 10.70 9.39
N LEU A 358 -19.20 9.57 9.87
CA LEU A 358 -19.58 9.02 11.17
C LEU A 358 -19.09 9.90 12.31
N ALA A 359 -17.89 10.49 12.19
CA ALA A 359 -17.36 11.44 13.17
C ALA A 359 -18.18 12.72 13.22
N GLU A 360 -18.62 13.25 12.10
CA GLU A 360 -19.50 14.42 12.00
C GLU A 360 -20.86 14.16 12.64
N ALA A 361 -21.44 13.00 12.37
CA ALA A 361 -22.77 12.62 12.90
C ALA A 361 -22.74 12.24 14.39
N THR A 362 -21.59 11.81 14.91
CA THR A 362 -21.45 11.25 16.26
C THR A 362 -20.17 11.71 16.97
N SER A 363 -19.07 10.98 16.72
CA SER A 363 -17.72 11.33 17.21
C SER A 363 -16.64 10.46 16.57
N LEU A 364 -15.38 10.87 16.63
CA LEU A 364 -14.23 10.05 16.24
C LEU A 364 -14.10 8.77 17.10
N ILE A 365 -14.55 8.80 18.36
CA ILE A 365 -14.57 7.60 19.23
C ILE A 365 -15.47 6.53 18.62
N VAL A 366 -16.67 6.89 18.14
CA VAL A 366 -17.59 5.95 17.47
C VAL A 366 -16.98 5.46 16.15
N SER A 367 -16.34 6.35 15.38
CA SER A 367 -15.66 5.97 14.15
C SER A 367 -14.55 4.93 14.40
N PHE A 368 -13.70 5.12 15.39
CA PHE A 368 -12.67 4.14 15.74
C PHE A 368 -13.20 2.89 16.44
N SER A 369 -14.38 2.94 17.05
CA SER A 369 -15.09 1.74 17.50
C SER A 369 -15.49 0.86 16.31
N LEU A 370 -15.97 1.47 15.20
CA LEU A 370 -16.22 0.74 13.95
C LEU A 370 -14.92 0.10 13.41
N VAL A 371 -13.80 0.83 13.42
CA VAL A 371 -12.49 0.28 13.01
C VAL A 371 -12.11 -0.92 13.88
N SER A 372 -12.35 -0.87 15.19
CA SER A 372 -12.09 -1.97 16.13
C SER A 372 -12.94 -3.20 15.81
N VAL A 373 -14.21 -3.01 15.44
CA VAL A 373 -15.11 -4.11 15.00
C VAL A 373 -14.61 -4.72 13.69
N LEU A 374 -14.18 -3.90 12.71
CA LEU A 374 -13.61 -4.40 11.48
C LEU A 374 -12.28 -5.16 11.72
N ALA A 375 -11.44 -4.67 12.63
CA ALA A 375 -10.23 -5.38 13.04
C ALA A 375 -10.55 -6.75 13.67
N PHE A 376 -11.63 -6.86 14.47
CA PHE A 376 -12.11 -8.15 14.97
C PHE A 376 -12.60 -9.07 13.85
N GLY A 377 -13.11 -8.51 12.75
CA GLY A 377 -13.42 -9.24 11.53
C GLY A 377 -12.23 -10.01 10.96
N LEU A 378 -10.99 -9.53 11.16
CA LEU A 378 -9.77 -10.27 10.77
C LEU A 378 -9.59 -11.55 11.58
N VAL A 379 -9.96 -11.56 12.86
CA VAL A 379 -9.88 -12.74 13.72
C VAL A 379 -10.81 -13.83 13.21
N LEU A 380 -12.05 -13.43 12.87
CA LEU A 380 -13.09 -14.34 12.37
C LEU A 380 -12.75 -14.82 10.94
N GLY A 381 -12.30 -13.91 10.09
CA GLY A 381 -11.99 -14.17 8.68
C GLY A 381 -10.65 -14.88 8.44
N ALA A 382 -9.74 -14.94 9.40
CA ALA A 382 -8.39 -15.50 9.21
C ALA A 382 -8.39 -16.92 8.60
N GLY A 383 -9.41 -17.71 8.87
CA GLY A 383 -9.55 -19.09 8.38
C GLY A 383 -9.57 -19.21 6.85
N VAL A 384 -10.03 -18.18 6.13
CA VAL A 384 -10.12 -18.20 4.66
C VAL A 384 -8.75 -18.11 3.99
N LEU A 385 -7.72 -17.69 4.73
CA LEU A 385 -6.34 -17.60 4.25
C LEU A 385 -5.59 -18.94 4.34
N ARG A 386 -6.26 -20.00 4.80
CA ARG A 386 -5.69 -21.35 4.81
C ARG A 386 -5.29 -21.69 3.38
N ALA A 387 -4.03 -22.03 3.16
CA ALA A 387 -3.59 -22.60 1.90
C ALA A 387 -4.51 -23.78 1.59
N GLY A 388 -5.24 -23.71 0.46
CA GLY A 388 -5.99 -24.88 0.02
C GLY A 388 -5.01 -26.05 -0.01
N ASP A 389 -5.30 -27.10 0.75
CA ASP A 389 -4.57 -28.35 0.61
C ASP A 389 -4.59 -28.66 -0.90
N ARG A 390 -3.42 -28.53 -1.56
CA ARG A 390 -3.22 -29.24 -2.80
C ARG A 390 -3.44 -30.71 -2.39
N LYS A 391 -4.62 -31.25 -2.66
CA LYS A 391 -4.72 -32.69 -2.88
C LYS A 391 -3.64 -32.94 -3.90
N ALA A 392 -2.57 -33.60 -3.44
CA ALA A 392 -1.61 -34.21 -4.32
C ALA A 392 -2.47 -35.00 -5.30
N VAL A 393 -2.54 -34.53 -6.55
CA VAL A 393 -2.96 -35.37 -7.64
C VAL A 393 -1.87 -36.40 -7.66
N SER A 394 -2.10 -37.48 -6.91
CA SER A 394 -1.39 -38.72 -7.07
C SER A 394 -1.51 -39.05 -8.54
N SER A 395 -0.40 -38.95 -9.25
CA SER A 395 -0.30 -39.45 -10.61
C SER A 395 -0.89 -40.85 -10.60
N PRO A 396 -1.92 -41.14 -11.41
CA PRO A 396 -2.36 -42.51 -11.56
C PRO A 396 -1.22 -43.23 -12.29
N ASP A 397 -0.70 -44.24 -11.63
CA ASP A 397 0.03 -45.36 -12.20
C ASP A 397 1.11 -45.08 -13.27
N ALA A 398 2.32 -44.80 -12.81
CA ALA A 398 3.52 -45.23 -13.51
C ALA A 398 3.84 -46.66 -13.07
N GLY A 399 2.97 -47.60 -13.37
CA GLY A 399 3.12 -48.98 -12.92
C GLY A 399 2.39 -50.02 -13.78
N ALA A 400 2.50 -49.89 -15.09
CA ALA A 400 2.20 -51.03 -15.98
C ALA A 400 3.09 -50.92 -17.20
N ALA A 401 4.38 -51.26 -16.98
CA ALA A 401 5.25 -51.62 -18.13
C ALA A 401 4.74 -52.97 -18.62
N SER A 402 4.01 -52.97 -19.75
CA SER A 402 3.70 -54.15 -20.51
C SER A 402 5.02 -54.80 -21.02
N PRO A 403 5.23 -56.09 -20.88
CA PRO A 403 6.41 -56.75 -21.43
C PRO A 403 6.36 -56.77 -22.94
N ALA A 404 7.45 -56.36 -23.58
CA ALA A 404 7.64 -56.39 -25.02
C ALA A 404 7.47 -57.82 -25.60
N PRO A 405 6.88 -57.98 -26.79
CA PRO A 405 6.81 -59.28 -27.47
C PRO A 405 8.20 -59.75 -27.91
N ALA A 406 8.51 -61.03 -27.63
CA ALA A 406 9.73 -61.70 -28.03
C ALA A 406 9.81 -61.81 -29.54
N GLU A 407 10.91 -61.36 -30.16
CA GLU A 407 11.27 -61.66 -31.55
C GLU A 407 11.62 -63.14 -31.71
N PRO A 408 11.19 -63.83 -32.81
CA PRO A 408 11.66 -65.15 -33.15
C PRO A 408 13.06 -65.03 -33.77
N ARG A 409 14.02 -65.79 -33.22
CA ARG A 409 15.33 -66.00 -33.84
C ARG A 409 15.23 -67.14 -34.83
N PRO A 410 16.14 -67.13 -35.91
CA PRO A 410 16.12 -67.96 -37.08
C PRO A 410 16.38 -69.41 -36.82
#